data_c6333c7fe27ad7e2f6093b85e41eac69
#
_entry.id   c6333c7fe27ad7e2f6093b85e41eac69
#
_cell.length_a   1.000
_cell.length_b   1.000
_cell.length_c   1.000
_cell.angle_alpha   90.00
_cell.angle_beta   90.00
_cell.angle_gamma   90.00
#
_symmetry.space_group_name_H-M   'P 1'
#
loop_
_entity.id
_entity.type
_entity.pdbx_description
1 polymer ?
#
loop_
_entity_poly.entity_id
_entity_poly.type
_entity_poly.pdbx_seq_one_letter_code
_entity_poly.pdbx_strand_id
1 'polypeptide(L)'
;DVAKNVCDKVQEDHHLVSMERETEDLTTLERFVISFRYFKDPLIVTTLAKFWEVLYSPAANDSMSLHRLKDAVVILDEPQSIPAKYWQGFGETLKFLSEKLGTHFILMTATQPMIAKGEELAPKVSFPRNRHEYNVSNEKITLDDMKVIIDENASYHNRSSLVIVNTRKEALESFVLLKKILGENLLFLSAWVIPEERMKRIKKLKELEKLGMGRNLVSTQVIEAGV
;
A
#
# COMPACT_ATOMS: atom_id res chain seq x y z
N ASP A 1 -1.70 12.82 8.34
CA ASP A 1 -1.25 13.88 9.28
C ASP A 1 0.00 14.62 8.83
N VAL A 2 0.94 13.98 8.10
CA VAL A 2 2.13 14.67 7.57
C VAL A 2 1.75 15.73 6.53
N ALA A 3 0.82 15.44 5.65
CA ALA A 3 0.35 16.37 4.62
C ALA A 3 -0.32 17.62 5.22
N LYS A 4 -1.04 17.48 6.34
CA LYS A 4 -1.67 18.61 7.05
C LYS A 4 -0.67 19.56 7.69
N ASN A 5 0.54 19.09 7.99
CA ASN A 5 1.62 19.95 8.50
C ASN A 5 2.26 20.83 7.41
N VAL A 6 2.02 20.50 6.14
CA VAL A 6 2.54 21.22 4.97
C VAL A 6 1.52 22.19 4.40
N CYS A 7 0.24 21.81 4.46
CA CYS A 7 -0.85 22.62 3.91
C CYS A 7 -2.14 22.42 4.73
N ASP A 8 -2.79 23.51 5.08
CA ASP A 8 -4.06 23.48 5.82
C ASP A 8 -5.23 22.94 4.99
N LYS A 9 -5.09 22.93 3.66
CA LYS A 9 -6.09 22.43 2.71
C LYS A 9 -5.57 21.21 1.99
N VAL A 10 -5.82 20.03 2.58
CA VAL A 10 -5.47 18.73 2.00
C VAL A 10 -6.75 18.01 1.63
N GLN A 11 -6.85 17.58 0.40
CA GLN A 11 -7.90 16.68 -0.06
C GLN A 11 -7.37 15.24 -0.04
N GLU A 12 -8.08 14.36 0.67
CA GLU A 12 -7.82 12.92 0.67
C GLU A 12 -8.87 12.24 -0.22
N ASP A 13 -8.45 11.49 -1.22
CA ASP A 13 -9.33 10.81 -2.17
C ASP A 13 -8.98 9.32 -2.25
N HIS A 14 -9.58 8.51 -1.39
CA HIS A 14 -9.49 7.06 -1.42
C HIS A 14 -10.72 6.41 -0.77
N HIS A 15 -10.96 5.13 -1.07
CA HIS A 15 -12.16 4.39 -0.67
C HIS A 15 -12.35 4.19 0.85
N LEU A 16 -11.36 4.52 1.67
CA LEU A 16 -11.42 4.44 3.13
C LEU A 16 -11.64 5.79 3.81
N VAL A 17 -11.80 6.88 3.06
CA VAL A 17 -12.15 8.17 3.65
C VAL A 17 -13.55 8.07 4.22
N SER A 18 -13.64 8.00 5.54
CA SER A 18 -14.91 8.06 6.25
C SER A 18 -15.47 9.48 6.16
N MET A 19 -16.74 9.59 5.81
CA MET A 19 -17.48 10.86 5.80
C MET A 19 -17.78 11.33 7.25
N GLU A 20 -16.81 11.33 8.13
CA GLU A 20 -16.95 11.77 9.53
C GLU A 20 -16.98 13.30 9.70
N ARG A 21 -17.21 14.06 8.64
CA ARG A 21 -17.50 15.48 8.78
C ARG A 21 -19.00 15.64 8.96
N GLU A 22 -19.40 15.99 10.17
CA GLU A 22 -20.76 16.50 10.46
C GLU A 22 -21.05 17.66 9.49
N THR A 23 -21.82 17.39 8.45
CA THR A 23 -22.31 18.40 7.54
C THR A 23 -23.76 18.64 7.86
N GLU A 24 -24.06 19.82 8.38
CA GLU A 24 -25.42 20.24 8.76
C GLU A 24 -26.34 20.45 7.56
N ASP A 25 -25.83 20.45 6.29
CA ASP A 25 -26.59 20.70 5.08
C ASP A 25 -26.29 19.73 3.94
N LEU A 26 -27.33 19.17 3.32
CA LEU A 26 -27.25 18.35 2.10
C LEU A 26 -26.48 19.04 0.96
N THR A 27 -26.64 20.35 0.80
CA THR A 27 -25.91 21.16 -0.20
C THR A 27 -24.40 21.23 0.08
N THR A 28 -24.00 21.16 1.33
CA THR A 28 -22.60 21.11 1.74
C THR A 28 -22.02 19.73 1.43
N LEU A 29 -22.80 18.65 1.63
CA LEU A 29 -22.41 17.28 1.28
C LEU A 29 -22.24 17.13 -0.25
N GLU A 30 -23.16 17.66 -1.05
CA GLU A 30 -23.06 17.66 -2.52
C GLU A 30 -21.83 18.44 -3.00
N ARG A 31 -21.56 19.61 -2.45
CA ARG A 31 -20.36 20.40 -2.74
C ARG A 31 -19.08 19.66 -2.34
N PHE A 32 -19.10 18.95 -1.21
CA PHE A 32 -17.99 18.15 -0.75
C PHE A 32 -17.73 16.96 -1.71
N VAL A 33 -18.77 16.20 -2.08
CA VAL A 33 -18.67 15.09 -3.04
C VAL A 33 -18.17 15.58 -4.40
N ILE A 34 -18.63 16.75 -4.86
CA ILE A 34 -18.18 17.37 -6.11
C ILE A 34 -16.72 17.81 -6.00
N SER A 35 -16.31 18.44 -4.88
CA SER A 35 -14.93 18.87 -4.70
C SER A 35 -13.97 17.69 -4.62
N PHE A 36 -14.42 16.60 -4.00
CA PHE A 36 -13.69 15.37 -3.85
C PHE A 36 -13.38 14.69 -5.20
N ARG A 37 -14.29 14.78 -6.16
CA ARG A 37 -14.12 14.17 -7.50
C ARG A 37 -13.21 14.95 -8.44
N TYR A 38 -12.95 16.24 -8.18
CA TYR A 38 -12.34 17.13 -9.17
C TYR A 38 -10.98 17.69 -8.78
N PHE A 39 -10.31 17.14 -7.79
CA PHE A 39 -8.98 17.61 -7.36
C PHE A 39 -8.92 19.14 -7.18
N LYS A 40 -9.86 19.70 -6.40
CA LYS A 40 -9.98 21.17 -6.28
C LYS A 40 -8.94 21.82 -5.38
N ASP A 41 -8.44 21.08 -4.39
CA ASP A 41 -7.51 21.60 -3.42
C ASP A 41 -6.06 21.62 -3.95
N PRO A 42 -5.21 22.50 -3.43
CA PRO A 42 -3.83 22.61 -3.87
C PRO A 42 -2.96 21.38 -3.52
N LEU A 43 -3.33 20.63 -2.49
CA LEU A 43 -2.68 19.38 -2.12
C LEU A 43 -3.72 18.26 -2.06
N ILE A 44 -3.48 17.21 -2.83
CA ILE A 44 -4.37 16.07 -3.00
C ILE A 44 -3.62 14.81 -2.66
N VAL A 45 -4.17 14.00 -1.77
CA VAL A 45 -3.69 12.66 -1.44
C VAL A 45 -4.69 11.65 -1.96
N THR A 46 -4.28 10.83 -2.90
CA THR A 46 -5.17 9.86 -3.56
C THR A 46 -4.47 8.51 -3.75
N THR A 47 -5.20 7.50 -4.17
CA THR A 47 -4.61 6.20 -4.50
C THR A 47 -4.11 6.16 -5.93
N LEU A 48 -3.11 5.30 -6.20
CA LEU A 48 -2.65 5.05 -7.57
C LEU A 48 -3.78 4.55 -8.47
N ALA A 49 -4.72 3.76 -7.93
CA ALA A 49 -5.90 3.31 -8.66
C ALA A 49 -6.78 4.47 -9.11
N LYS A 50 -7.04 5.45 -8.22
CA LYS A 50 -7.82 6.64 -8.59
C LYS A 50 -7.09 7.53 -9.60
N PHE A 51 -5.77 7.70 -9.44
CA PHE A 51 -4.97 8.41 -10.43
C PHE A 51 -5.01 7.70 -11.81
N TRP A 52 -4.98 6.36 -11.82
CA TRP A 52 -5.15 5.57 -13.05
C TRP A 52 -6.51 5.81 -13.71
N GLU A 53 -7.60 5.87 -12.94
CA GLU A 53 -8.94 6.21 -13.45
C GLU A 53 -8.96 7.61 -14.09
N VAL A 54 -8.34 8.60 -13.47
CA VAL A 54 -8.24 9.96 -14.03
C VAL A 54 -7.55 9.95 -15.39
N LEU A 55 -6.54 9.09 -15.59
CA LEU A 55 -5.80 9.02 -16.85
C LEU A 55 -6.51 8.20 -17.95
N TYR A 56 -7.18 7.12 -17.57
CA TYR A 56 -7.58 6.09 -18.53
C TYR A 56 -9.07 5.73 -18.51
N SER A 57 -9.85 6.23 -17.56
CA SER A 57 -11.28 5.97 -17.54
C SER A 57 -11.96 6.66 -18.72
N PRO A 58 -12.85 5.96 -19.45
CA PRO A 58 -13.66 6.58 -20.49
C PRO A 58 -14.80 7.44 -19.93
N ALA A 59 -15.04 7.38 -18.60
CA ALA A 59 -16.08 8.14 -17.96
C ALA A 59 -15.69 9.62 -17.83
N ALA A 60 -16.53 10.51 -18.30
CA ALA A 60 -16.27 11.96 -18.27
C ALA A 60 -15.98 12.48 -16.84
N ASN A 61 -16.66 11.92 -15.84
CA ASN A 61 -16.47 12.32 -14.44
C ASN A 61 -15.04 12.05 -13.92
N ASP A 62 -14.39 10.98 -14.36
CA ASP A 62 -13.04 10.64 -13.92
C ASP A 62 -12.00 11.52 -14.63
N SER A 63 -12.19 11.75 -15.94
CA SER A 63 -11.28 12.57 -16.75
C SER A 63 -11.37 14.08 -16.46
N MET A 64 -12.41 14.53 -15.77
CA MET A 64 -12.57 15.95 -15.43
C MET A 64 -11.44 16.51 -14.57
N SER A 65 -10.72 15.68 -13.83
CA SER A 65 -9.57 16.09 -13.01
C SER A 65 -8.27 16.23 -13.81
N LEU A 66 -8.22 15.77 -15.06
CA LEU A 66 -7.01 15.74 -15.89
C LEU A 66 -6.38 17.13 -16.07
N HIS A 67 -7.21 18.18 -16.22
CA HIS A 67 -6.74 19.55 -16.37
C HIS A 67 -5.95 20.06 -15.15
N ARG A 68 -6.15 19.46 -13.97
CA ARG A 68 -5.47 19.82 -12.73
C ARG A 68 -4.03 19.30 -12.68
N LEU A 69 -3.66 18.44 -13.63
CA LEU A 69 -2.27 18.00 -13.77
C LEU A 69 -1.38 19.04 -14.45
N LYS A 70 -1.98 20.10 -15.05
CA LYS A 70 -1.20 21.17 -15.65
C LYS A 70 -0.33 21.85 -14.58
N ASP A 71 0.98 21.93 -14.84
CA ASP A 71 2.00 22.54 -13.97
C ASP A 71 2.01 21.95 -12.55
N ALA A 72 1.47 20.73 -12.38
CA ALA A 72 1.42 20.04 -11.10
C ALA A 72 2.69 19.24 -10.82
N VAL A 73 2.97 18.99 -9.53
CA VAL A 73 3.93 17.99 -9.08
C VAL A 73 3.17 16.76 -8.60
N VAL A 74 3.43 15.63 -9.23
CA VAL A 74 2.78 14.35 -8.93
C VAL A 74 3.82 13.40 -8.33
N ILE A 75 3.59 12.99 -7.09
CA ILE A 75 4.43 12.01 -6.41
C ILE A 75 3.73 10.65 -6.48
N LEU A 76 4.38 9.68 -7.12
CA LEU A 76 3.89 8.31 -7.26
C LEU A 76 4.67 7.41 -6.32
N ASP A 77 3.98 6.93 -5.28
CA ASP A 77 4.54 6.00 -4.31
C ASP A 77 4.30 4.56 -4.76
N GLU A 78 5.36 3.73 -4.77
CA GLU A 78 5.35 2.32 -5.17
C GLU A 78 4.67 2.06 -6.54
N PRO A 79 5.05 2.80 -7.63
CA PRO A 79 4.40 2.68 -8.94
C PRO A 79 4.61 1.30 -9.59
N GLN A 80 5.55 0.48 -9.12
CA GLN A 80 5.73 -0.90 -9.56
C GLN A 80 4.56 -1.82 -9.18
N SER A 81 3.63 -1.38 -8.33
CA SER A 81 2.37 -2.08 -8.06
C SER A 81 1.46 -2.18 -9.29
N ILE A 82 1.67 -1.32 -10.30
CA ILE A 82 1.04 -1.44 -11.62
C ILE A 82 1.56 -2.71 -12.31
N PRO A 83 0.69 -3.57 -12.87
CA PRO A 83 1.15 -4.74 -13.59
C PRO A 83 2.13 -4.40 -14.73
N ALA A 84 3.23 -5.14 -14.83
CA ALA A 84 4.35 -4.86 -15.73
C ALA A 84 3.95 -4.68 -17.21
N LYS A 85 2.88 -5.38 -17.65
CA LYS A 85 2.34 -5.25 -19.00
C LYS A 85 1.86 -3.83 -19.37
N TYR A 86 1.63 -2.98 -18.39
CA TYR A 86 1.20 -1.59 -18.60
C TYR A 86 2.31 -0.56 -18.42
N TRP A 87 3.50 -0.95 -17.96
CA TRP A 87 4.57 -0.01 -17.64
C TRP A 87 4.98 0.88 -18.81
N GLN A 88 5.13 0.30 -20.00
CA GLN A 88 5.52 1.07 -21.18
C GLN A 88 4.48 2.16 -21.49
N GLY A 89 3.21 1.78 -21.64
CA GLY A 89 2.14 2.74 -21.97
C GLY A 89 1.95 3.79 -20.86
N PHE A 90 2.09 3.39 -19.61
CA PHE A 90 2.06 4.31 -18.49
C PHE A 90 3.20 5.32 -18.55
N GLY A 91 4.43 4.85 -18.81
CA GLY A 91 5.60 5.72 -18.95
C GLY A 91 5.47 6.71 -20.11
N GLU A 92 4.93 6.27 -21.25
CA GLU A 92 4.62 7.14 -22.39
C GLU A 92 3.59 8.21 -22.03
N THR A 93 2.56 7.85 -21.23
CA THR A 93 1.57 8.80 -20.72
C THR A 93 2.20 9.84 -19.80
N LEU A 94 3.04 9.42 -18.84
CA LEU A 94 3.73 10.34 -17.94
C LEU A 94 4.62 11.32 -18.73
N LYS A 95 5.33 10.83 -19.73
CA LYS A 95 6.15 11.65 -20.63
C LYS A 95 5.29 12.66 -21.38
N PHE A 96 4.18 12.22 -21.97
CA PHE A 96 3.23 13.09 -22.68
C PHE A 96 2.71 14.21 -21.77
N LEU A 97 2.28 13.88 -20.55
CA LEU A 97 1.78 14.87 -19.59
C LEU A 97 2.89 15.87 -19.18
N SER A 98 4.11 15.39 -19.01
CA SER A 98 5.24 16.27 -18.72
C SER A 98 5.50 17.26 -19.86
N GLU A 99 5.52 16.76 -21.09
CA GLU A 99 5.80 17.61 -22.28
C GLU A 99 4.66 18.55 -22.64
N LYS A 100 3.41 18.14 -22.44
CA LYS A 100 2.24 18.91 -22.91
C LYS A 100 1.56 19.73 -21.82
N LEU A 101 1.61 19.26 -20.57
CA LEU A 101 0.96 19.95 -19.45
C LEU A 101 1.96 20.53 -18.46
N GLY A 102 3.27 20.35 -18.64
CA GLY A 102 4.27 20.81 -17.67
C GLY A 102 4.23 20.06 -16.35
N THR A 103 3.64 18.86 -16.31
CA THR A 103 3.54 18.05 -15.10
C THR A 103 4.92 17.49 -14.71
N HIS A 104 5.30 17.62 -13.46
CA HIS A 104 6.52 17.03 -12.92
C HIS A 104 6.20 15.75 -12.15
N PHE A 105 6.89 14.65 -12.45
CA PHE A 105 6.68 13.36 -11.80
C PHE A 105 7.87 13.00 -10.92
N ILE A 106 7.58 12.59 -9.68
CA ILE A 106 8.55 12.02 -8.74
C ILE A 106 8.10 10.58 -8.46
N LEU A 107 8.95 9.61 -8.82
CA LEU A 107 8.70 8.20 -8.60
C LEU A 107 9.44 7.77 -7.33
N MET A 108 8.69 7.37 -6.30
CA MET A 108 9.23 6.85 -5.05
C MET A 108 9.10 5.32 -5.04
N THR A 109 10.23 4.62 -5.00
CA THR A 109 10.24 3.16 -5.09
C THR A 109 11.54 2.59 -4.54
N ALA A 110 11.46 1.43 -3.90
CA ALA A 110 12.63 0.67 -3.47
C ALA A 110 13.30 -0.08 -4.63
N THR A 111 12.56 -0.36 -5.70
CA THR A 111 13.05 -1.03 -6.91
C THR A 111 12.81 -0.11 -8.10
N GLN A 112 13.81 0.07 -8.95
CA GLN A 112 13.67 0.95 -10.12
C GLN A 112 12.81 0.26 -11.22
N PRO A 113 11.52 0.58 -11.34
CA PRO A 113 10.68 0.02 -12.38
C PRO A 113 11.06 0.64 -13.74
N MET A 114 10.99 -0.14 -14.81
CA MET A 114 11.20 0.35 -16.19
C MET A 114 9.98 1.15 -16.72
N ILE A 115 9.33 1.92 -15.86
CA ILE A 115 8.17 2.75 -16.22
C ILE A 115 8.66 4.02 -16.92
N ALA A 116 9.62 4.72 -16.32
CA ALA A 116 10.19 5.94 -16.88
C ALA A 116 11.67 6.07 -16.49
N LYS A 117 12.43 6.78 -17.31
CA LYS A 117 13.80 7.19 -16.97
C LYS A 117 13.75 8.61 -16.41
N GLY A 118 14.43 8.83 -15.31
CA GLY A 118 14.55 10.14 -14.67
C GLY A 118 15.88 10.31 -13.97
N GLU A 119 16.07 11.46 -13.37
CA GLU A 119 17.21 11.75 -12.51
C GLU A 119 16.99 11.12 -11.13
N GLU A 120 18.01 10.46 -10.59
CA GLU A 120 17.97 9.92 -9.25
C GLU A 120 18.20 11.02 -8.23
N LEU A 121 17.15 11.34 -7.45
CA LEU A 121 17.18 12.37 -6.42
C LEU A 121 17.57 11.81 -5.04
N ALA A 122 17.52 10.51 -4.85
CA ALA A 122 17.84 9.87 -3.59
C ALA A 122 19.35 9.98 -3.29
N PRO A 123 19.74 10.34 -2.05
CA PRO A 123 21.13 10.31 -1.65
C PRO A 123 21.64 8.86 -1.68
N LYS A 124 22.90 8.67 -2.13
CA LYS A 124 23.55 7.35 -2.09
C LYS A 124 23.80 6.97 -0.63
N VAL A 125 22.90 6.20 -0.04
CA VAL A 125 23.02 5.69 1.32
C VAL A 125 23.63 4.28 1.27
N SER A 126 24.73 4.10 1.99
CA SER A 126 25.29 2.76 2.20
C SER A 126 24.56 2.09 3.34
N PHE A 127 23.78 1.06 3.03
CA PHE A 127 23.17 0.21 4.06
C PHE A 127 24.17 -0.85 4.52
N PRO A 128 24.20 -1.20 5.84
CA PRO A 128 25.01 -2.32 6.30
C PRO A 128 24.56 -3.61 5.59
N ARG A 129 25.51 -4.23 4.92
CA ARG A 129 25.34 -5.51 4.22
C ARG A 129 25.04 -6.59 5.23
N ASN A 130 24.41 -7.45 5.44
CA ASN A 130 24.22 -8.52 6.44
C ASN A 130 23.18 -8.23 7.54
N ARG A 131 22.10 -7.49 7.24
CA ARG A 131 20.96 -7.40 8.17
C ARG A 131 20.06 -8.66 8.13
N HIS A 132 20.11 -9.42 7.05
CA HIS A 132 19.22 -10.54 6.79
C HIS A 132 19.98 -11.73 6.22
N GLU A 133 19.58 -12.91 6.65
CA GLU A 133 19.97 -14.17 6.06
C GLU A 133 18.85 -14.65 5.15
N TYR A 134 19.20 -15.06 3.93
CA TYR A 134 18.24 -15.49 2.91
C TYR A 134 18.44 -16.99 2.64
N ASN A 135 17.40 -17.77 2.90
CA ASN A 135 17.33 -19.17 2.52
C ASN A 135 16.33 -19.30 1.37
N VAL A 136 16.82 -19.63 0.19
CA VAL A 136 16.00 -19.74 -1.02
C VAL A 136 15.87 -21.19 -1.41
N SER A 137 14.63 -21.69 -1.47
CA SER A 137 14.32 -22.99 -2.06
C SER A 137 13.66 -22.82 -3.42
N ASN A 138 14.10 -23.56 -4.42
CA ASN A 138 13.46 -23.65 -5.75
C ASN A 138 12.36 -24.73 -5.77
N GLU A 139 12.22 -25.50 -4.70
CA GLU A 139 11.18 -26.52 -4.58
C GLU A 139 9.89 -25.90 -4.04
N LYS A 140 8.76 -26.48 -4.43
CA LYS A 140 7.48 -26.09 -3.87
C LYS A 140 7.40 -26.51 -2.42
N ILE A 141 7.27 -25.56 -1.54
CA ILE A 141 7.06 -25.78 -0.11
C ILE A 141 5.58 -26.08 0.11
N THR A 142 5.29 -27.21 0.74
CA THR A 142 3.93 -27.59 1.16
C THR A 142 3.57 -26.90 2.49
N LEU A 143 2.29 -26.98 2.85
CA LEU A 143 1.83 -26.48 4.17
C LEU A 143 2.45 -27.29 5.33
N ASP A 144 2.73 -28.57 5.11
CA ASP A 144 3.38 -29.41 6.14
C ASP A 144 4.86 -29.07 6.30
N ASP A 145 5.58 -28.79 5.20
CA ASP A 145 6.96 -28.30 5.26
C ASP A 145 7.04 -26.95 6.00
N MET A 146 6.10 -26.05 5.73
CA MET A 146 6.00 -24.78 6.43
C MET A 146 5.76 -24.98 7.93
N LYS A 147 4.96 -25.97 8.31
CA LYS A 147 4.72 -26.33 9.70
C LYS A 147 6.02 -26.73 10.39
N VAL A 148 6.82 -27.60 9.77
CA VAL A 148 8.13 -28.03 10.30
C VAL A 148 9.06 -26.83 10.48
N ILE A 149 9.19 -25.98 9.47
CA ILE A 149 10.05 -24.78 9.53
C ILE A 149 9.64 -23.86 10.68
N ILE A 150 8.34 -23.65 10.88
CA ILE A 150 7.83 -22.78 11.94
C ILE A 150 8.01 -23.43 13.32
N ASP A 151 7.76 -24.73 13.46
CA ASP A 151 7.88 -25.46 14.72
C ASP A 151 9.34 -25.50 15.22
N GLU A 152 10.28 -25.76 14.33
CA GLU A 152 11.72 -25.70 14.62
C GLU A 152 12.15 -24.29 15.09
N ASN A 153 11.58 -23.23 14.51
CA ASN A 153 11.90 -21.86 14.87
C ASN A 153 11.09 -21.34 16.07
N ALA A 154 9.89 -21.86 16.32
CA ALA A 154 9.04 -21.50 17.47
C ALA A 154 9.65 -21.91 18.82
N SER A 155 10.57 -22.87 18.83
CA SER A 155 11.33 -23.27 20.03
C SER A 155 12.19 -22.16 20.65
N TYR A 156 12.43 -21.09 19.90
CA TYR A 156 13.08 -19.89 20.41
C TYR A 156 12.04 -18.92 20.96
N HIS A 157 11.78 -18.98 22.23
CA HIS A 157 10.88 -18.07 22.95
C HIS A 157 11.12 -16.61 22.53
N ASN A 158 10.06 -15.93 22.14
CA ASN A 158 10.03 -14.50 21.75
C ASN A 158 10.42 -14.14 20.29
N ARG A 159 10.56 -15.08 19.38
CA ARG A 159 10.73 -14.73 17.96
C ARG A 159 9.40 -14.34 17.30
N SER A 160 9.47 -13.39 16.38
CA SER A 160 8.36 -13.02 15.52
C SER A 160 8.41 -13.81 14.22
N SER A 161 7.25 -14.25 13.74
CA SER A 161 7.12 -15.00 12.49
C SER A 161 6.14 -14.29 11.57
N LEU A 162 6.52 -14.13 10.30
CA LEU A 162 5.66 -13.59 9.26
C LEU A 162 5.59 -14.59 8.10
N VAL A 163 4.37 -15.06 7.82
CA VAL A 163 4.08 -15.93 6.68
C VAL A 163 3.28 -15.14 5.67
N ILE A 164 3.83 -14.94 4.48
CA ILE A 164 3.15 -14.27 3.37
C ILE A 164 2.88 -15.29 2.27
N VAL A 165 1.64 -15.38 1.84
CA VAL A 165 1.21 -16.25 0.74
C VAL A 165 0.41 -15.47 -0.31
N ASN A 166 0.35 -16.01 -1.53
CA ASN A 166 -0.20 -15.27 -2.66
C ASN A 166 -1.73 -15.20 -2.66
N THR A 167 -2.41 -16.23 -2.16
CA THR A 167 -3.87 -16.28 -2.22
C THR A 167 -4.51 -16.20 -0.83
N ARG A 168 -5.74 -15.67 -0.79
CA ARG A 168 -6.52 -15.57 0.43
C ARG A 168 -6.88 -16.95 1.01
N LYS A 169 -7.05 -17.94 0.15
CA LYS A 169 -7.34 -19.32 0.54
C LYS A 169 -6.14 -19.95 1.23
N GLU A 170 -4.95 -19.89 0.61
CA GLU A 170 -3.71 -20.37 1.21
C GLU A 170 -3.41 -19.66 2.53
N ALA A 171 -3.68 -18.35 2.64
CA ALA A 171 -3.49 -17.64 3.89
C ALA A 171 -4.40 -18.17 5.00
N LEU A 172 -5.66 -18.49 4.69
CA LEU A 172 -6.59 -19.07 5.66
C LEU A 172 -6.16 -20.48 6.07
N GLU A 173 -5.79 -21.33 5.11
CA GLU A 173 -5.32 -22.70 5.36
C GLU A 173 -4.03 -22.68 6.23
N SER A 174 -3.07 -21.82 5.89
CA SER A 174 -1.86 -21.60 6.68
C SER A 174 -2.18 -21.13 8.09
N PHE A 175 -3.10 -20.18 8.24
CA PHE A 175 -3.52 -19.68 9.54
C PHE A 175 -4.13 -20.77 10.41
N VAL A 176 -5.04 -21.58 9.87
CA VAL A 176 -5.70 -22.68 10.61
C VAL A 176 -4.68 -23.72 11.05
N LEU A 177 -3.72 -24.06 10.18
CA LEU A 177 -2.64 -25.00 10.50
C LEU A 177 -1.72 -24.47 11.61
N LEU A 178 -1.20 -23.26 11.44
CA LEU A 178 -0.23 -22.66 12.34
C LEU A 178 -0.86 -22.22 13.67
N LYS A 179 -2.14 -21.96 13.73
CA LYS A 179 -2.84 -21.64 14.98
C LYS A 179 -2.77 -22.78 15.99
N LYS A 180 -2.66 -24.03 15.53
CA LYS A 180 -2.49 -25.20 16.42
C LYS A 180 -1.14 -25.22 17.12
N ILE A 181 -0.12 -24.56 16.53
CA ILE A 181 1.26 -24.52 17.05
C ILE A 181 1.50 -23.22 17.83
N LEU A 182 1.12 -22.08 17.24
CA LEU A 182 1.42 -20.74 17.75
C LEU A 182 0.31 -20.18 18.67
N GLY A 183 -0.82 -20.88 18.77
CA GLY A 183 -1.93 -20.53 19.67
C GLY A 183 -2.57 -19.17 19.36
N GLU A 184 -3.03 -18.49 20.41
CA GLU A 184 -3.77 -17.22 20.31
C GLU A 184 -2.89 -16.00 19.93
N ASN A 185 -1.58 -16.17 19.93
CA ASN A 185 -0.64 -15.12 19.52
C ASN A 185 -0.47 -15.01 18.01
N LEU A 186 -1.10 -15.92 17.24
CA LEU A 186 -1.10 -15.85 15.79
C LEU A 186 -2.25 -14.95 15.30
N LEU A 187 -1.93 -13.95 14.53
CA LEU A 187 -2.86 -13.05 13.88
C LEU A 187 -3.00 -13.37 12.37
N PHE A 188 -4.11 -12.94 11.79
CA PHE A 188 -4.43 -13.14 10.38
C PHE A 188 -4.82 -11.84 9.71
N LEU A 189 -4.19 -11.49 8.58
CA LEU A 189 -4.53 -10.34 7.76
C LEU A 189 -4.72 -10.75 6.30
N SER A 190 -5.85 -10.37 5.75
CA SER A 190 -6.13 -10.50 4.31
C SER A 190 -7.23 -9.52 3.91
N ALA A 191 -7.51 -9.41 2.61
CA ALA A 191 -8.62 -8.61 2.12
C ALA A 191 -10.01 -9.12 2.57
N TRP A 192 -10.10 -10.35 3.10
CA TRP A 192 -11.34 -10.86 3.70
C TRP A 192 -11.63 -10.31 5.10
N VAL A 193 -10.63 -9.74 5.76
CA VAL A 193 -10.81 -9.07 7.05
C VAL A 193 -11.34 -7.67 6.79
N ILE A 194 -12.47 -7.33 7.42
CA ILE A 194 -13.05 -5.99 7.29
C ILE A 194 -12.07 -4.91 7.77
N PRO A 195 -12.08 -3.70 7.19
CA PRO A 195 -11.08 -2.66 7.49
C PRO A 195 -10.92 -2.35 8.97
N GLU A 196 -12.03 -2.22 9.70
CA GLU A 196 -12.01 -1.92 11.14
C GLU A 196 -11.27 -3.01 11.93
N GLU A 197 -11.59 -4.27 11.65
CA GLU A 197 -10.95 -5.39 12.33
C GLU A 197 -9.46 -5.53 11.94
N ARG A 198 -9.13 -5.19 10.70
CA ARG A 198 -7.74 -5.13 10.24
C ARG A 198 -6.94 -4.11 11.04
N MET A 199 -7.48 -2.92 11.24
CA MET A 199 -6.85 -1.87 12.05
C MET A 199 -6.66 -2.30 13.51
N LYS A 200 -7.63 -2.99 14.11
CA LYS A 200 -7.50 -3.56 15.46
C LYS A 200 -6.33 -4.55 15.55
N ARG A 201 -6.20 -5.44 14.56
CA ARG A 201 -5.10 -6.43 14.52
C ARG A 201 -3.73 -5.78 14.33
N ILE A 202 -3.63 -4.77 13.47
CA ILE A 202 -2.40 -3.98 13.28
C ILE A 202 -2.02 -3.28 14.60
N LYS A 203 -2.99 -2.66 15.27
CA LYS A 203 -2.76 -2.03 16.57
C LYS A 203 -2.24 -3.03 17.61
N LYS A 204 -2.83 -4.22 17.66
CA LYS A 204 -2.38 -5.31 18.53
C LYS A 204 -0.94 -5.74 18.23
N LEU A 205 -0.55 -5.84 16.93
CA LEU A 205 0.85 -6.14 16.55
C LEU A 205 1.82 -5.07 17.09
N LYS A 206 1.46 -3.79 16.97
CA LYS A 206 2.28 -2.67 17.46
C LYS A 206 2.37 -2.66 19.01
N GLU A 207 1.32 -3.08 19.69
CA GLU A 207 1.32 -3.22 21.16
C GLU A 207 2.23 -4.36 21.61
N LEU A 208 2.17 -5.53 20.95
CA LEU A 208 3.05 -6.66 21.22
C LEU A 208 4.52 -6.29 21.01
N GLU A 209 4.82 -5.51 19.96
CA GLU A 209 6.17 -4.98 19.72
C GLU A 209 6.69 -4.13 20.87
N LYS A 210 5.86 -3.19 21.35
CA LYS A 210 6.22 -2.32 22.49
C LYS A 210 6.47 -3.10 23.76
N LEU A 211 5.82 -4.25 23.94
CA LEU A 211 5.97 -5.14 25.08
C LEU A 211 7.16 -6.12 24.92
N GLY A 212 7.88 -6.08 23.79
CA GLY A 212 8.96 -7.01 23.50
C GLY A 212 8.48 -8.46 23.30
N MET A 213 7.20 -8.67 23.00
CA MET A 213 6.61 -9.99 22.79
C MET A 213 6.73 -10.43 21.34
N GLY A 214 6.86 -11.73 21.09
CA GLY A 214 6.86 -12.32 19.76
C GLY A 214 5.55 -12.02 19.01
N ARG A 215 5.67 -11.64 17.75
CA ARG A 215 4.54 -11.31 16.86
C ARG A 215 4.45 -12.36 15.77
N ASN A 216 3.33 -13.05 15.70
CA ASN A 216 3.11 -14.07 14.68
C ASN A 216 1.96 -13.65 13.77
N LEU A 217 2.20 -13.62 12.47
CA LEU A 217 1.24 -13.16 11.50
C LEU A 217 1.25 -14.04 10.25
N VAL A 218 0.05 -14.41 9.80
CA VAL A 218 -0.18 -14.93 8.45
C VAL A 218 -0.91 -13.88 7.65
N SER A 219 -0.38 -13.55 6.47
CA SER A 219 -0.94 -12.51 5.62
C SER A 219 -0.87 -12.89 4.14
N THR A 220 -1.66 -12.18 3.34
CA THR A 220 -1.40 -12.01 1.91
C THR A 220 -0.57 -10.75 1.70
N GLN A 221 -0.31 -10.37 0.45
CA GLN A 221 0.37 -9.11 0.06
C GLN A 221 -0.26 -7.82 0.63
N VAL A 222 -1.42 -7.92 1.29
CA VAL A 222 -2.05 -6.78 2.00
C VAL A 222 -1.10 -6.12 3.02
N ILE A 223 -0.11 -6.85 3.55
CA ILE A 223 0.88 -6.31 4.48
C ILE A 223 1.93 -5.42 3.81
N GLU A 224 2.15 -5.56 2.50
CA GLU A 224 3.15 -4.78 1.76
C GLU A 224 2.78 -3.30 1.63
N ALA A 225 1.51 -2.97 1.78
CA ALA A 225 0.98 -1.61 1.64
C ALA A 225 1.12 -0.75 2.91
N GLY A 226 2.19 -0.90 3.69
CA GLY A 226 2.52 0.02 4.78
C GLY A 226 1.88 -0.31 6.13
N VAL A 227 1.77 -1.58 6.45
CA VAL A 227 1.30 -2.07 7.77
C VAL A 227 2.45 -2.17 8.77
#